data_a9b5a0d1148368d2f5325c21805714f8
#
_entry.id   a9b5a0d1148368d2f5325c21805714f8
#
_cell.length_a   1.000
_cell.length_b   1.000
_cell.length_c   1.000
_cell.angle_alpha   90.00
_cell.angle_beta   90.00
_cell.angle_gamma   90.00
#
_symmetry.space_group_name_H-M   'P 1'
#
loop_
_entity.id
_entity.type
_entity.pdbx_description
1 polymer ?
#
loop_
_entity_poly.entity_id
_entity_poly.type
_entity_poly.pdbx_seq_one_letter_code
_entity_poly.pdbx_strand_id
1 'polypeptide(L)'
;MAIRGNLKEASLPDVLQLLAMGKKTGCLSITHRASFGYIYFDKGRICYASVVNRRDRLGDMLVKSGALTQAQLDAALDAQAKRLDTPLGRLLVEQGAVTAEQLHQAVDVQIREAVYFLFTWHHGTFNFESDVAPEGQDQLVSINPESLLLEGARRVDEWSLVEKKIPTFDLIFAADHNRILKSDAELTDEQACVLEQIDGMRDVQGIIDATGLVEFEVGKALLGLLNAGFIHRIGKTAPAPVVAAQGRAEEHRNLGVAFFKTGMFEEALREFRRVIELHEGDASARYYIGLVFARQAKWEEAGAALRECASRGAAKPVVFHNLAFVLEQQHRYDEARAALQTAIERGAAKDPRVRTSLGVVCLLTGDLAAADDALTGARSLFGAKAPTAAWFHFAALAAALRGDSRRAASILIDGVAAYPHAATLHNNLAAVNERLGDYDAAYAAAERGLHEDAGVAHLHKNIGDLRYRAARYDEALEAYSRATRANPEIGPDTYLKLGNIRLRRMEREEALRCWERALELDPDNAIVRSNLESVRQAY
;
A
#
# COMPACT_ATOMS: atom_id res chain seq x y z
N MET A 1 -9.18 -7.66 11.27
CA MET A 1 -8.77 -8.35 12.51
C MET A 1 -7.31 -8.75 12.35
N ALA A 2 -6.39 -8.17 13.12
CA ALA A 2 -4.97 -8.52 13.03
C ALA A 2 -4.69 -9.78 13.86
N ILE A 3 -4.04 -10.78 13.26
CA ILE A 3 -3.59 -11.99 13.95
C ILE A 3 -2.07 -11.85 14.11
N ARG A 4 -1.59 -11.78 15.35
CA ARG A 4 -0.15 -11.64 15.66
C ARG A 4 0.29 -12.78 16.56
N GLY A 5 1.53 -13.24 16.38
CA GLY A 5 2.09 -14.31 17.20
C GLY A 5 3.59 -14.48 16.99
N ASN A 6 4.11 -15.54 17.64
CA ASN A 6 5.50 -15.93 17.57
C ASN A 6 5.61 -17.31 16.92
N LEU A 7 6.57 -17.50 16.01
CA LEU A 7 6.80 -18.77 15.31
C LEU A 7 7.20 -19.94 16.24
N LYS A 8 7.62 -19.64 17.48
CA LYS A 8 7.85 -20.68 18.51
C LYS A 8 6.55 -21.26 19.07
N GLU A 9 5.47 -20.48 19.08
CA GLU A 9 4.18 -20.88 19.65
C GLU A 9 3.24 -21.46 18.58
N ALA A 10 3.31 -20.90 17.36
CA ALA A 10 2.57 -21.40 16.21
C ALA A 10 3.53 -21.43 15.00
N SER A 11 3.79 -22.61 14.47
CA SER A 11 4.67 -22.77 13.31
C SER A 11 4.07 -22.11 12.07
N LEU A 12 4.90 -21.71 11.11
CA LEU A 12 4.39 -21.11 9.88
C LEU A 12 3.40 -22.03 9.13
N PRO A 13 3.63 -23.35 9.00
CA PRO A 13 2.64 -24.28 8.46
C PRO A 13 1.27 -24.20 9.15
N ASP A 14 1.23 -24.13 10.49
CA ASP A 14 -0.03 -24.05 11.24
C ASP A 14 -0.77 -22.74 10.96
N VAL A 15 -0.03 -21.64 10.88
CA VAL A 15 -0.58 -20.31 10.54
C VAL A 15 -1.15 -20.30 9.12
N LEU A 16 -0.44 -20.89 8.12
CA LEU A 16 -0.93 -21.00 6.76
C LEU A 16 -2.22 -21.82 6.68
N GLN A 17 -2.28 -22.93 7.41
CA GLN A 17 -3.46 -23.79 7.46
C GLN A 17 -4.66 -23.06 8.09
N LEU A 18 -4.44 -22.32 9.19
CA LEU A 18 -5.48 -21.48 9.82
C LEU A 18 -6.06 -20.43 8.85
N LEU A 19 -5.18 -19.75 8.10
CA LEU A 19 -5.60 -18.72 7.13
C LEU A 19 -6.33 -19.34 5.93
N ALA A 20 -5.89 -20.52 5.48
CA ALA A 20 -6.53 -21.27 4.41
C ALA A 20 -7.94 -21.74 4.79
N MET A 21 -8.08 -22.42 5.96
CA MET A 21 -9.38 -22.87 6.48
C MET A 21 -10.34 -21.71 6.74
N GLY A 22 -9.82 -20.59 7.24
CA GLY A 22 -10.59 -19.35 7.47
C GLY A 22 -10.91 -18.57 6.21
N LYS A 23 -10.49 -19.03 5.02
CA LYS A 23 -10.64 -18.34 3.72
C LYS A 23 -10.27 -16.86 3.80
N LYS A 24 -9.16 -16.56 4.47
CA LYS A 24 -8.74 -15.18 4.72
C LYS A 24 -8.14 -14.56 3.46
N THR A 25 -8.39 -13.24 3.29
CA THR A 25 -7.75 -12.38 2.29
C THR A 25 -6.91 -11.34 3.03
N GLY A 26 -5.65 -11.13 2.62
CA GLY A 26 -4.75 -10.18 3.27
C GLY A 26 -3.27 -10.57 3.16
N CYS A 27 -2.42 -9.92 3.94
CA CYS A 27 -0.97 -10.10 3.96
C CYS A 27 -0.50 -10.70 5.29
N LEU A 28 0.22 -11.82 5.23
CA LEU A 28 0.96 -12.40 6.34
C LEU A 28 2.42 -11.95 6.26
N SER A 29 2.85 -11.13 7.20
CA SER A 29 4.24 -10.68 7.35
C SER A 29 4.96 -11.53 8.37
N ILE A 30 6.19 -11.96 8.07
CA ILE A 30 6.99 -12.83 8.90
C ILE A 30 8.38 -12.20 9.09
N THR A 31 8.86 -12.15 10.34
CA THR A 31 10.20 -11.68 10.68
C THR A 31 11.02 -12.79 11.28
N HIS A 32 12.29 -12.88 10.88
CA HIS A 32 13.26 -13.81 11.47
C HIS A 32 14.63 -13.13 11.53
N ARG A 33 15.14 -12.83 12.74
CA ARG A 33 16.40 -12.08 12.94
C ARG A 33 16.38 -10.75 12.15
N ALA A 34 17.24 -10.61 11.14
CA ALA A 34 17.31 -9.47 10.23
C ALA A 34 16.63 -9.74 8.87
N SER A 35 15.88 -10.81 8.73
CA SER A 35 15.18 -11.18 7.50
C SER A 35 13.69 -10.93 7.64
N PHE A 36 13.06 -10.58 6.52
CA PHE A 36 11.63 -10.29 6.42
C PHE A 36 11.03 -10.98 5.20
N GLY A 37 9.89 -11.62 5.39
CA GLY A 37 9.14 -12.21 4.30
C GLY A 37 7.65 -11.94 4.44
N TYR A 38 6.92 -12.08 3.35
CA TYR A 38 5.48 -11.88 3.34
C TYR A 38 4.79 -12.83 2.35
N ILE A 39 3.57 -13.22 2.71
CA ILE A 39 2.71 -14.10 1.92
C ILE A 39 1.34 -13.44 1.81
N TYR A 40 0.86 -13.21 0.60
CA TYR A 40 -0.47 -12.68 0.35
C TYR A 40 -1.46 -13.80 0.06
N PHE A 41 -2.63 -13.65 0.64
CA PHE A 41 -3.75 -14.58 0.50
C PHE A 41 -4.93 -13.92 -0.21
N ASP A 42 -5.56 -14.66 -1.11
CA ASP A 42 -6.90 -14.37 -1.62
C ASP A 42 -7.82 -15.55 -1.32
N LYS A 43 -8.85 -15.33 -0.50
CA LYS A 43 -9.82 -16.35 -0.09
C LYS A 43 -9.19 -17.64 0.41
N GLY A 44 -8.11 -17.53 1.19
CA GLY A 44 -7.37 -18.64 1.77
C GLY A 44 -6.37 -19.32 0.83
N ARG A 45 -6.19 -18.84 -0.40
CA ARG A 45 -5.17 -19.33 -1.33
C ARG A 45 -4.00 -18.35 -1.39
N ILE A 46 -2.79 -18.85 -1.52
CA ILE A 46 -1.60 -18.01 -1.68
C ILE A 46 -1.61 -17.44 -3.10
N CYS A 47 -1.62 -16.11 -3.21
CA CYS A 47 -1.57 -15.42 -4.49
C CYS A 47 -0.21 -14.78 -4.79
N TYR A 48 0.59 -14.49 -3.77
CA TYR A 48 1.95 -13.98 -3.90
C TYR A 48 2.77 -14.25 -2.63
N ALA A 49 4.08 -14.45 -2.76
CA ALA A 49 5.01 -14.51 -1.64
C ALA A 49 6.39 -13.99 -2.05
N SER A 50 7.11 -13.41 -1.10
CA SER A 50 8.48 -12.96 -1.32
C SER A 50 9.26 -12.86 0.00
N VAL A 51 10.58 -12.98 -0.11
CA VAL A 51 11.53 -12.75 0.98
C VAL A 51 12.43 -11.59 0.61
N VAL A 52 12.48 -10.59 1.48
CA VAL A 52 13.25 -9.37 1.25
C VAL A 52 14.75 -9.70 1.29
N ASN A 53 15.51 -9.07 0.41
CA ASN A 53 16.95 -9.26 0.22
C ASN A 53 17.36 -10.64 -0.33
N ARG A 54 16.40 -11.50 -0.70
CA ARG A 54 16.70 -12.73 -1.42
C ARG A 54 16.99 -12.44 -2.89
N ARG A 55 18.00 -13.12 -3.43
CA ARG A 55 18.51 -12.86 -4.80
C ARG A 55 17.75 -13.56 -5.91
N ASP A 56 16.76 -14.41 -5.62
CA ASP A 56 15.95 -15.12 -6.61
C ASP A 56 15.04 -14.16 -7.39
N ARG A 57 15.65 -13.36 -8.26
CA ARG A 57 14.91 -12.45 -9.13
C ARG A 57 14.30 -13.21 -10.30
N LEU A 58 13.09 -12.84 -10.67
CA LEU A 58 12.36 -13.46 -11.79
C LEU A 58 13.20 -13.52 -13.07
N GLY A 59 13.93 -12.45 -13.41
CA GLY A 59 14.81 -12.40 -14.57
C GLY A 59 15.91 -13.46 -14.52
N ASP A 60 16.57 -13.60 -13.38
CA ASP A 60 17.63 -14.60 -13.18
C ASP A 60 17.09 -16.03 -13.31
N MET A 61 15.89 -16.28 -12.76
CA MET A 61 15.24 -17.60 -12.89
C MET A 61 14.88 -17.94 -14.33
N LEU A 62 14.39 -16.96 -15.11
CA LEU A 62 14.07 -17.16 -16.54
C LEU A 62 15.33 -17.40 -17.37
N VAL A 63 16.45 -16.76 -17.05
CA VAL A 63 17.74 -17.03 -17.71
C VAL A 63 18.24 -18.43 -17.35
N LYS A 64 18.19 -18.79 -16.07
CA LYS A 64 18.60 -20.11 -15.56
C LYS A 64 17.80 -21.26 -16.15
N SER A 65 16.49 -21.08 -16.35
CA SER A 65 15.62 -22.06 -17.00
C SER A 65 15.82 -22.15 -18.53
N GLY A 66 16.67 -21.30 -19.12
CA GLY A 66 16.86 -21.23 -20.57
C GLY A 66 15.69 -20.57 -21.33
N ALA A 67 14.69 -20.07 -20.62
CA ALA A 67 13.54 -19.37 -21.24
C ALA A 67 13.91 -17.96 -21.72
N LEU A 68 15.01 -17.37 -21.20
CA LEU A 68 15.49 -16.05 -21.52
C LEU A 68 17.02 -16.06 -21.64
N THR A 69 17.59 -15.30 -22.58
CA THR A 69 19.03 -15.07 -22.64
C THR A 69 19.42 -13.87 -21.76
N GLN A 70 20.68 -13.83 -21.29
CA GLN A 70 21.19 -12.69 -20.50
C GLN A 70 21.05 -11.36 -21.27
N ALA A 71 21.35 -11.36 -22.58
CA ALA A 71 21.23 -10.17 -23.42
C ALA A 71 19.78 -9.64 -23.51
N GLN A 72 18.80 -10.53 -23.55
CA GLN A 72 17.38 -10.16 -23.54
C GLN A 72 16.96 -9.60 -22.18
N LEU A 73 17.47 -10.18 -21.08
CA LEU A 73 17.23 -9.66 -19.74
C LEU A 73 17.80 -8.24 -19.57
N ASP A 74 19.05 -8.02 -19.99
CA ASP A 74 19.71 -6.72 -19.91
C ASP A 74 18.94 -5.65 -20.71
N ALA A 75 18.50 -5.99 -21.94
CA ALA A 75 17.67 -5.10 -22.75
C ALA A 75 16.31 -4.77 -22.11
N ALA A 76 15.69 -5.75 -21.45
CA ALA A 76 14.43 -5.53 -20.73
C ALA A 76 14.60 -4.67 -19.48
N LEU A 77 15.71 -4.82 -18.74
CA LEU A 77 16.06 -3.96 -17.59
C LEU A 77 16.32 -2.52 -18.01
N ASP A 78 17.02 -2.30 -19.13
CA ASP A 78 17.23 -0.97 -19.72
C ASP A 78 15.91 -0.32 -20.16
N ALA A 79 14.99 -1.12 -20.69
CA ALA A 79 13.64 -0.64 -21.06
C ALA A 79 12.81 -0.31 -19.80
N GLN A 80 12.92 -1.10 -18.73
CA GLN A 80 12.26 -0.87 -17.46
C GLN A 80 12.78 0.43 -16.78
N ALA A 81 14.06 0.70 -16.86
CA ALA A 81 14.64 1.94 -16.33
C ALA A 81 14.02 3.20 -16.96
N LYS A 82 13.52 3.10 -18.21
CA LYS A 82 12.83 4.17 -18.94
C LYS A 82 11.31 4.19 -18.68
N ARG A 83 10.74 3.08 -18.18
CA ARG A 83 9.30 2.88 -17.92
C ARG A 83 9.10 2.38 -16.48
N LEU A 84 9.39 3.22 -15.51
CA LEU A 84 9.43 2.89 -14.08
C LEU A 84 8.12 2.28 -13.51
N ASP A 85 7.00 2.50 -14.17
CA ASP A 85 5.68 1.99 -13.74
C ASP A 85 5.32 0.63 -14.39
N THR A 86 6.21 0.01 -15.18
CA THR A 86 5.92 -1.25 -15.86
C THR A 86 6.73 -2.39 -15.24
N PRO A 87 6.09 -3.46 -14.71
CA PRO A 87 6.79 -4.63 -14.19
C PRO A 87 7.62 -5.34 -15.26
N LEU A 88 8.79 -5.88 -14.87
CA LEU A 88 9.72 -6.56 -15.77
C LEU A 88 9.05 -7.69 -16.57
N GLY A 89 8.25 -8.52 -15.89
CA GLY A 89 7.55 -9.64 -16.53
C GLY A 89 6.64 -9.21 -17.67
N ARG A 90 5.94 -8.09 -17.51
CA ARG A 90 5.08 -7.51 -18.55
C ARG A 90 5.90 -7.02 -19.74
N LEU A 91 7.01 -6.36 -19.50
CA LEU A 91 7.92 -5.92 -20.58
C LEU A 91 8.49 -7.09 -21.38
N LEU A 92 8.87 -8.17 -20.71
CA LEU A 92 9.38 -9.38 -21.35
C LEU A 92 8.34 -10.03 -22.26
N VAL A 93 7.07 -10.06 -21.84
CA VAL A 93 5.97 -10.58 -22.69
C VAL A 93 5.64 -9.62 -23.83
N GLU A 94 5.60 -8.30 -23.59
CA GLU A 94 5.37 -7.29 -24.64
C GLU A 94 6.46 -7.31 -25.72
N GLN A 95 7.71 -7.62 -25.34
CA GLN A 95 8.84 -7.77 -26.25
C GLN A 95 8.89 -9.14 -26.95
N GLY A 96 8.01 -10.06 -26.59
CA GLY A 96 8.00 -11.43 -27.12
C GLY A 96 9.22 -12.27 -26.68
N ALA A 97 9.94 -11.83 -25.66
CA ALA A 97 11.11 -12.54 -25.13
C ALA A 97 10.73 -13.81 -24.35
N VAL A 98 9.56 -13.78 -23.69
CA VAL A 98 8.95 -14.94 -23.02
C VAL A 98 7.44 -14.98 -23.31
N THR A 99 6.86 -16.18 -23.27
CA THR A 99 5.40 -16.33 -23.35
C THR A 99 4.75 -16.04 -21.99
N ALA A 100 3.46 -15.69 -22.00
CA ALA A 100 2.70 -15.49 -20.76
C ALA A 100 2.67 -16.77 -19.90
N GLU A 101 2.66 -17.94 -20.52
CA GLU A 101 2.67 -19.23 -19.83
C GLU A 101 4.02 -19.51 -19.15
N GLN A 102 5.14 -19.26 -19.84
CA GLN A 102 6.50 -19.37 -19.27
C GLN A 102 6.67 -18.40 -18.10
N LEU A 103 6.17 -17.16 -18.22
CA LEU A 103 6.19 -16.19 -17.14
C LEU A 103 5.38 -16.68 -15.95
N HIS A 104 4.17 -17.19 -16.16
CA HIS A 104 3.31 -17.71 -15.10
C HIS A 104 3.96 -18.88 -14.36
N GLN A 105 4.56 -19.83 -15.09
CA GLN A 105 5.28 -20.95 -14.50
C GLN A 105 6.48 -20.47 -13.66
N ALA A 106 7.27 -19.53 -14.17
CA ALA A 106 8.41 -18.98 -13.43
C ALA A 106 7.97 -18.27 -12.14
N VAL A 107 6.87 -17.51 -12.19
CA VAL A 107 6.30 -16.85 -11.00
C VAL A 107 5.75 -17.87 -9.99
N ASP A 108 5.07 -18.94 -10.44
CA ASP A 108 4.58 -20.01 -9.56
C ASP A 108 5.75 -20.68 -8.82
N VAL A 109 6.82 -21.01 -9.54
CA VAL A 109 8.04 -21.58 -8.92
C VAL A 109 8.67 -20.61 -7.92
N GLN A 110 8.82 -19.33 -8.30
CA GLN A 110 9.39 -18.30 -7.41
C GLN A 110 8.61 -18.17 -6.10
N ILE A 111 7.28 -18.18 -6.19
CA ILE A 111 6.42 -18.06 -5.00
C ILE A 111 6.53 -19.30 -4.12
N ARG A 112 6.54 -20.50 -4.71
CA ARG A 112 6.73 -21.76 -3.95
C ARG A 112 8.07 -21.78 -3.23
N GLU A 113 9.14 -21.43 -3.92
CA GLU A 113 10.48 -21.38 -3.33
C GLU A 113 10.57 -20.34 -2.20
N ALA A 114 9.91 -19.20 -2.33
CA ALA A 114 9.83 -18.21 -1.25
C ALA A 114 9.11 -18.79 -0.02
N VAL A 115 7.98 -19.50 -0.21
CA VAL A 115 7.23 -20.12 0.90
C VAL A 115 8.04 -21.25 1.54
N TYR A 116 8.71 -22.11 0.77
CA TYR A 116 9.55 -23.18 1.31
C TYR A 116 10.72 -22.62 2.11
N PHE A 117 11.33 -21.54 1.66
CA PHE A 117 12.37 -20.85 2.43
C PHE A 117 11.83 -20.29 3.75
N LEU A 118 10.65 -19.70 3.73
CA LEU A 118 10.00 -19.20 4.96
C LEU A 118 9.69 -20.32 5.97
N PHE A 119 9.42 -21.54 5.52
CA PHE A 119 9.22 -22.69 6.41
C PHE A 119 10.46 -23.03 7.25
N THR A 120 11.66 -22.69 6.79
CA THR A 120 12.89 -22.89 7.56
C THR A 120 13.03 -21.94 8.75
N TRP A 121 12.15 -20.94 8.87
CA TRP A 121 12.17 -19.97 9.96
C TRP A 121 11.41 -20.50 11.18
N HIS A 122 12.14 -20.98 12.18
CA HIS A 122 11.56 -21.54 13.41
C HIS A 122 11.41 -20.51 14.54
N HIS A 123 11.99 -19.30 14.36
CA HIS A 123 11.98 -18.24 15.36
C HIS A 123 11.61 -16.94 14.69
N GLY A 124 10.91 -16.07 15.41
CA GLY A 124 10.51 -14.76 14.91
C GLY A 124 9.04 -14.48 15.18
N THR A 125 8.54 -13.42 14.62
CA THR A 125 7.16 -12.99 14.80
C THR A 125 6.43 -12.96 13.47
N PHE A 126 5.13 -13.16 13.52
CA PHE A 126 4.26 -12.98 12.36
C PHE A 126 3.11 -12.02 12.68
N ASN A 127 2.63 -11.34 11.65
CA ASN A 127 1.48 -10.46 11.69
C ASN A 127 0.65 -10.63 10.42
N PHE A 128 -0.66 -10.88 10.57
CA PHE A 128 -1.58 -10.94 9.45
C PHE A 128 -2.49 -9.70 9.46
N GLU A 129 -2.52 -8.98 8.34
CA GLU A 129 -3.42 -7.87 8.09
C GLU A 129 -4.45 -8.24 7.05
N SER A 130 -5.75 -8.12 7.41
CA SER A 130 -6.85 -8.40 6.49
C SER A 130 -6.97 -7.34 5.41
N ASP A 131 -7.44 -7.75 4.24
CA ASP A 131 -7.83 -6.88 3.12
C ASP A 131 -6.68 -6.06 2.50
N VAL A 132 -5.44 -6.51 2.71
CA VAL A 132 -4.24 -5.95 2.08
C VAL A 132 -3.91 -6.77 0.83
N ALA A 133 -3.88 -6.12 -0.33
CA ALA A 133 -3.50 -6.72 -1.61
C ALA A 133 -2.03 -6.44 -1.97
N PRO A 134 -1.38 -7.29 -2.78
CA PRO A 134 -0.02 -7.04 -3.25
C PRO A 134 -0.01 -5.85 -4.23
N GLU A 135 0.74 -4.80 -3.89
CA GLU A 135 0.88 -3.62 -4.73
C GLU A 135 1.89 -3.85 -5.87
N GLY A 136 1.53 -3.41 -7.08
CA GLY A 136 2.43 -3.42 -8.25
C GLY A 136 2.74 -4.81 -8.81
N GLN A 137 1.94 -5.82 -8.48
CA GLN A 137 2.09 -7.18 -9.01
C GLN A 137 1.00 -7.46 -10.03
N ASP A 138 1.38 -7.60 -11.32
CA ASP A 138 0.45 -7.89 -12.41
C ASP A 138 0.20 -9.41 -12.58
N GLN A 139 1.12 -10.25 -12.06
CA GLN A 139 1.05 -11.70 -12.15
C GLN A 139 0.79 -12.27 -10.76
N LEU A 140 -0.42 -12.75 -10.54
CA LEU A 140 -0.83 -13.46 -9.35
C LEU A 140 -1.07 -14.92 -9.68
N VAL A 141 -0.72 -15.80 -8.74
CA VAL A 141 -0.99 -17.22 -8.81
C VAL A 141 -2.14 -17.60 -7.88
N SER A 142 -2.52 -18.87 -7.89
CA SER A 142 -3.54 -19.37 -6.96
C SER A 142 -3.10 -20.74 -6.43
N ILE A 143 -2.27 -20.74 -5.38
CA ILE A 143 -1.69 -21.94 -4.79
C ILE A 143 -2.50 -22.35 -3.55
N ASN A 144 -2.88 -23.64 -3.47
CA ASN A 144 -3.44 -24.18 -2.24
C ASN A 144 -2.33 -24.35 -1.21
N PRO A 145 -2.39 -23.70 -0.01
CA PRO A 145 -1.36 -23.86 1.02
C PRO A 145 -1.09 -25.33 1.41
N GLU A 146 -2.12 -26.16 1.45
CA GLU A 146 -1.97 -27.58 1.80
C GLU A 146 -1.02 -28.33 0.87
N SER A 147 -0.97 -27.97 -0.42
CA SER A 147 -0.06 -28.58 -1.40
C SER A 147 1.42 -28.30 -1.11
N LEU A 148 1.72 -27.28 -0.30
CA LEU A 148 3.08 -26.89 0.07
C LEU A 148 3.53 -27.52 1.40
N LEU A 149 2.60 -27.99 2.25
CA LEU A 149 2.93 -28.42 3.62
C LEU A 149 3.82 -29.64 3.65
N LEU A 150 3.52 -30.65 2.84
CA LEU A 150 4.28 -31.91 2.83
C LEU A 150 5.71 -31.71 2.31
N GLU A 151 5.84 -31.05 1.17
CA GLU A 151 7.15 -30.73 0.59
C GLU A 151 7.93 -29.75 1.49
N GLY A 152 7.24 -28.77 2.07
CA GLY A 152 7.83 -27.81 3.01
C GLY A 152 8.40 -28.50 4.25
N ALA A 153 7.66 -29.43 4.86
CA ALA A 153 8.13 -30.20 6.01
C ALA A 153 9.38 -31.02 5.66
N ARG A 154 9.38 -31.72 4.53
CA ARG A 154 10.54 -32.47 4.04
C ARG A 154 11.78 -31.56 3.87
N ARG A 155 11.60 -30.37 3.26
CA ARG A 155 12.69 -29.41 3.05
C ARG A 155 13.23 -28.83 4.36
N VAL A 156 12.38 -28.59 5.35
CA VAL A 156 12.79 -28.15 6.69
C VAL A 156 13.71 -29.17 7.36
N ASP A 157 13.33 -30.43 7.33
CA ASP A 157 14.12 -31.52 7.90
C ASP A 157 15.48 -31.66 7.22
N GLU A 158 15.51 -31.69 5.89
CA GLU A 158 16.75 -31.77 5.10
C GLU A 158 17.63 -30.52 5.30
N TRP A 159 17.03 -29.30 5.30
CA TRP A 159 17.76 -28.06 5.50
C TRP A 159 18.44 -27.96 6.87
N SER A 160 17.82 -28.50 7.90
CA SER A 160 18.42 -28.54 9.24
C SER A 160 19.75 -29.29 9.27
N LEU A 161 19.95 -30.26 8.39
CA LEU A 161 21.21 -30.99 8.24
C LEU A 161 22.23 -30.18 7.43
N VAL A 162 21.78 -29.47 6.40
CA VAL A 162 22.63 -28.56 5.60
C VAL A 162 23.17 -27.44 6.47
N GLU A 163 22.31 -26.74 7.22
CA GLU A 163 22.71 -25.59 8.05
C GLU A 163 23.80 -25.94 9.09
N LYS A 164 23.79 -27.15 9.63
CA LYS A 164 24.82 -27.64 10.56
C LYS A 164 26.21 -27.68 9.95
N LYS A 165 26.33 -27.96 8.66
CA LYS A 165 27.62 -28.10 7.94
C LYS A 165 27.94 -26.84 7.12
N ILE A 166 26.92 -26.17 6.60
CA ILE A 166 26.99 -25.01 5.73
C ILE A 166 26.14 -23.88 6.34
N PRO A 167 26.59 -23.27 7.46
CA PRO A 167 25.81 -22.26 8.18
C PRO A 167 25.71 -20.91 7.46
N THR A 168 26.55 -20.66 6.46
CA THR A 168 26.62 -19.41 5.69
C THR A 168 27.12 -19.68 4.27
N PHE A 169 26.70 -18.85 3.32
CA PHE A 169 27.05 -19.02 1.91
C PHE A 169 28.37 -18.36 1.50
N ASP A 170 29.08 -17.72 2.42
CA ASP A 170 30.44 -17.21 2.24
C ASP A 170 31.54 -18.29 2.37
N LEU A 171 31.16 -19.56 2.55
CA LEU A 171 32.07 -20.67 2.66
C LEU A 171 32.68 -21.04 1.32
N ILE A 172 34.00 -21.30 1.31
CA ILE A 172 34.73 -21.78 0.15
C ILE A 172 35.10 -23.24 0.37
N PHE A 173 34.90 -24.08 -0.65
CA PHE A 173 35.19 -25.50 -0.68
C PHE A 173 36.25 -25.82 -1.72
N ALA A 174 37.06 -26.85 -1.48
CA ALA A 174 37.97 -27.47 -2.46
C ALA A 174 37.58 -28.93 -2.69
N ALA A 175 37.75 -29.40 -3.92
CA ALA A 175 37.52 -30.77 -4.33
C ALA A 175 38.75 -31.66 -4.04
N ASP A 176 38.51 -32.87 -3.54
CA ASP A 176 39.54 -33.92 -3.47
C ASP A 176 39.48 -34.83 -4.71
N HIS A 177 40.14 -34.39 -5.76
CA HIS A 177 40.19 -35.12 -7.04
C HIS A 177 40.70 -36.55 -6.92
N ASN A 178 41.66 -36.79 -5.98
CA ASN A 178 42.19 -38.15 -5.80
C ASN A 178 41.16 -39.12 -5.23
N ARG A 179 40.28 -38.61 -4.37
CA ARG A 179 39.21 -39.41 -3.76
C ARG A 179 38.04 -39.63 -4.72
N ILE A 180 37.71 -38.62 -5.52
CA ILE A 180 36.67 -38.72 -6.55
C ILE A 180 37.07 -39.77 -7.60
N LEU A 181 38.31 -39.74 -8.11
CA LEU A 181 38.79 -40.69 -9.12
C LEU A 181 38.88 -42.15 -8.61
N LYS A 182 39.00 -42.37 -7.31
CA LYS A 182 39.08 -43.70 -6.70
C LYS A 182 37.72 -44.24 -6.25
N SER A 183 36.64 -43.47 -6.37
CA SER A 183 35.32 -43.82 -5.94
C SER A 183 34.48 -44.34 -7.11
N ASP A 184 33.78 -45.45 -6.89
CA ASP A 184 32.74 -45.97 -7.82
C ASP A 184 31.35 -45.36 -7.52
N ALA A 185 31.28 -44.26 -6.71
CA ALA A 185 30.02 -43.64 -6.34
C ALA A 185 29.44 -42.86 -7.52
N GLU A 186 28.21 -43.17 -7.89
CA GLU A 186 27.41 -42.38 -8.83
C GLU A 186 27.00 -41.06 -8.18
N LEU A 187 27.34 -39.93 -8.82
CA LEU A 187 26.90 -38.59 -8.43
C LEU A 187 25.53 -38.33 -9.03
N THR A 188 24.66 -37.63 -8.29
CA THR A 188 23.43 -37.09 -8.89
C THR A 188 23.78 -35.97 -9.85
N ASP A 189 22.84 -35.62 -10.77
CA ASP A 189 23.05 -34.54 -11.73
C ASP A 189 23.37 -33.21 -11.04
N GLU A 190 22.71 -32.92 -9.90
CA GLU A 190 22.95 -31.72 -9.11
C GLU A 190 24.34 -31.75 -8.46
N GLN A 191 24.77 -32.90 -7.94
CA GLN A 191 26.11 -33.07 -7.35
C GLN A 191 27.20 -32.88 -8.38
N ALA A 192 27.03 -33.43 -9.59
CA ALA A 192 27.97 -33.26 -10.69
C ALA A 192 28.06 -31.79 -11.11
N CYS A 193 26.93 -31.14 -11.31
CA CYS A 193 26.86 -29.70 -11.67
C CYS A 193 27.51 -28.81 -10.62
N VAL A 194 27.27 -29.06 -9.32
CA VAL A 194 27.88 -28.31 -8.21
C VAL A 194 29.38 -28.57 -8.13
N LEU A 195 29.82 -29.83 -8.31
CA LEU A 195 31.22 -30.20 -8.21
C LEU A 195 32.08 -29.52 -9.29
N GLU A 196 31.57 -29.36 -10.51
CA GLU A 196 32.22 -28.64 -11.61
C GLU A 196 32.50 -27.16 -11.27
N GLN A 197 31.72 -26.55 -10.38
CA GLN A 197 31.87 -25.15 -9.99
C GLN A 197 32.78 -24.95 -8.77
N ILE A 198 33.23 -26.03 -8.13
CA ILE A 198 34.12 -25.98 -6.97
C ILE A 198 35.56 -25.85 -7.44
N ASP A 199 36.07 -24.61 -7.50
CA ASP A 199 37.43 -24.25 -7.97
C ASP A 199 38.36 -23.84 -6.82
N GLY A 200 37.92 -23.88 -5.57
CA GLY A 200 38.70 -23.43 -4.41
C GLY A 200 38.74 -21.90 -4.23
N MET A 201 38.01 -21.14 -5.05
CA MET A 201 37.96 -19.67 -5.00
C MET A 201 36.54 -19.16 -4.81
N ARG A 202 35.58 -19.79 -5.46
CA ARG A 202 34.16 -19.46 -5.34
C ARG A 202 33.60 -19.89 -4.00
N ASP A 203 32.85 -19.02 -3.39
CA ASP A 203 32.02 -19.35 -2.23
C ASP A 203 30.71 -20.04 -2.66
N VAL A 204 29.94 -20.50 -1.69
CA VAL A 204 28.65 -21.18 -1.95
C VAL A 204 27.70 -20.29 -2.74
N GLN A 205 27.69 -18.96 -2.48
CA GLN A 205 26.86 -18.03 -3.25
C GLN A 205 27.29 -17.99 -4.73
N GLY A 206 28.57 -17.92 -5.00
CA GLY A 206 29.11 -17.98 -6.37
C GLY A 206 28.81 -19.30 -7.07
N ILE A 207 28.74 -20.42 -6.34
CA ILE A 207 28.32 -21.72 -6.88
C ILE A 207 26.82 -21.71 -7.22
N ILE A 208 25.96 -21.16 -6.36
CA ILE A 208 24.52 -20.98 -6.63
C ILE A 208 24.32 -20.14 -7.89
N ASP A 209 25.03 -19.03 -7.99
CA ASP A 209 24.95 -18.11 -9.13
C ASP A 209 25.43 -18.77 -10.45
N ALA A 210 26.45 -19.63 -10.38
CA ALA A 210 27.02 -20.30 -11.55
C ALA A 210 26.22 -21.53 -12.03
N THR A 211 25.68 -22.34 -11.10
CA THR A 211 24.94 -23.56 -11.42
C THR A 211 23.52 -23.28 -11.90
N GLY A 212 22.93 -22.19 -11.46
CA GLY A 212 21.52 -21.92 -11.69
C GLY A 212 20.53 -22.73 -10.84
N LEU A 213 21.03 -23.64 -9.99
CA LEU A 213 20.21 -24.41 -9.07
C LEU A 213 19.69 -23.52 -7.92
N VAL A 214 18.55 -23.89 -7.33
CA VAL A 214 18.06 -23.19 -6.13
C VAL A 214 18.92 -23.49 -4.91
N GLU A 215 18.96 -22.57 -3.96
CA GLU A 215 19.80 -22.66 -2.74
C GLU A 215 19.68 -24.01 -2.03
N PHE A 216 18.47 -24.56 -1.99
CA PHE A 216 18.18 -25.85 -1.36
C PHE A 216 18.90 -27.01 -2.07
N GLU A 217 18.86 -27.06 -3.39
CA GLU A 217 19.51 -28.12 -4.19
C GLU A 217 21.02 -28.03 -4.10
N VAL A 218 21.60 -26.82 -4.17
CA VAL A 218 23.04 -26.61 -3.99
C VAL A 218 23.47 -27.00 -2.59
N GLY A 219 22.73 -26.59 -1.56
CA GLY A 219 23.02 -26.95 -0.17
C GLY A 219 23.01 -28.47 0.05
N LYS A 220 22.00 -29.15 -0.51
CA LYS A 220 21.87 -30.62 -0.44
C LYS A 220 22.99 -31.32 -1.21
N ALA A 221 23.34 -30.85 -2.41
CA ALA A 221 24.42 -31.40 -3.19
C ALA A 221 25.77 -31.25 -2.46
N LEU A 222 26.05 -30.06 -1.93
CA LEU A 222 27.26 -29.81 -1.14
C LEU A 222 27.31 -30.70 0.13
N LEU A 223 26.19 -30.87 0.84
CA LEU A 223 26.11 -31.75 2.00
C LEU A 223 26.44 -33.21 1.61
N GLY A 224 25.90 -33.69 0.49
CA GLY A 224 26.20 -35.03 -0.05
C GLY A 224 27.67 -35.19 -0.36
N LEU A 225 28.26 -34.24 -1.08
CA LEU A 225 29.68 -34.23 -1.45
C LEU A 225 30.61 -34.14 -0.19
N LEU A 226 30.24 -33.34 0.83
CA LEU A 226 30.94 -33.26 2.09
C LEU A 226 30.89 -34.59 2.86
N ASN A 227 29.74 -35.24 2.92
CA ASN A 227 29.58 -36.52 3.63
C ASN A 227 30.34 -37.65 2.93
N ALA A 228 30.41 -37.63 1.59
CA ALA A 228 31.25 -38.55 0.82
C ALA A 228 32.75 -38.24 0.96
N GLY A 229 33.10 -37.05 1.46
CA GLY A 229 34.46 -36.56 1.57
C GLY A 229 35.08 -36.20 0.23
N PHE A 230 34.28 -35.89 -0.77
CA PHE A 230 34.73 -35.43 -2.10
C PHE A 230 35.13 -33.97 -2.09
N ILE A 231 34.62 -33.21 -1.12
CA ILE A 231 34.95 -31.81 -0.91
C ILE A 231 35.27 -31.55 0.57
N HIS A 232 36.05 -30.52 0.85
CA HIS A 232 36.34 -30.06 2.19
C HIS A 232 36.35 -28.52 2.24
N ARG A 233 36.03 -27.96 3.39
CA ARG A 233 36.01 -26.51 3.60
C ARG A 233 37.46 -25.99 3.70
N ILE A 234 37.79 -24.91 2.95
CA ILE A 234 39.11 -24.28 2.95
C ILE A 234 39.11 -22.87 3.50
N GLY A 235 37.97 -22.16 3.47
CA GLY A 235 37.93 -20.77 3.92
C GLY A 235 36.54 -20.13 3.86
N LYS A 236 36.57 -18.79 3.89
CA LYS A 236 35.42 -17.89 3.71
C LYS A 236 35.87 -16.69 2.88
N THR A 237 34.95 -16.19 2.04
CA THR A 237 35.14 -14.93 1.32
C THR A 237 35.09 -13.77 2.30
N ALA A 238 36.10 -12.90 2.27
CA ALA A 238 36.12 -11.66 3.05
C ALA A 238 35.51 -10.53 2.19
N PRO A 239 34.38 -9.93 2.58
CA PRO A 239 33.78 -8.84 1.82
C PRO A 239 34.69 -7.60 1.88
N ALA A 240 34.89 -6.91 0.73
CA ALA A 240 35.56 -5.65 0.68
C ALA A 240 34.84 -4.59 1.53
N PRO A 241 35.53 -3.82 2.41
CA PRO A 241 34.88 -2.99 3.43
C PRO A 241 33.88 -1.96 2.90
N VAL A 242 34.14 -1.35 1.74
CA VAL A 242 33.28 -0.32 1.14
C VAL A 242 32.04 -0.95 0.48
N VAL A 243 32.19 -2.05 -0.24
CA VAL A 243 31.08 -2.78 -0.88
C VAL A 243 30.17 -3.38 0.19
N ALA A 244 30.74 -3.85 1.30
CA ALA A 244 29.98 -4.38 2.43
C ALA A 244 29.13 -3.31 3.16
N ALA A 245 29.58 -2.05 3.22
CA ALA A 245 28.83 -0.97 3.85
C ALA A 245 27.64 -0.52 2.97
N GLN A 246 27.85 -0.39 1.66
CA GLN A 246 26.80 -0.06 0.69
C GLN A 246 25.76 -1.18 0.59
N GLY A 247 26.19 -2.44 0.51
CA GLY A 247 25.30 -3.60 0.51
C GLY A 247 24.43 -3.65 1.76
N ARG A 248 25.01 -3.44 2.95
CA ARG A 248 24.27 -3.38 4.21
C ARG A 248 23.26 -2.24 4.26
N ALA A 249 23.61 -1.05 3.76
CA ALA A 249 22.67 0.08 3.70
C ALA A 249 21.47 -0.24 2.77
N GLU A 250 21.71 -0.92 1.65
CA GLU A 250 20.65 -1.37 0.75
C GLU A 250 19.76 -2.43 1.41
N GLU A 251 20.33 -3.41 2.10
CA GLU A 251 19.59 -4.43 2.85
C GLU A 251 18.66 -3.80 3.89
N HIS A 252 19.17 -2.88 4.72
CA HIS A 252 18.37 -2.15 5.70
C HIS A 252 17.30 -1.29 5.03
N ARG A 253 17.58 -0.65 3.89
CA ARG A 253 16.59 0.12 3.14
C ARG A 253 15.45 -0.76 2.63
N ASN A 254 15.77 -1.92 2.06
CA ASN A 254 14.78 -2.88 1.56
C ASN A 254 13.90 -3.41 2.69
N LEU A 255 14.49 -3.74 3.85
CA LEU A 255 13.76 -4.11 5.06
C LEU A 255 12.84 -2.99 5.55
N GLY A 256 13.35 -1.76 5.62
CA GLY A 256 12.56 -0.59 6.02
C GLY A 256 11.36 -0.36 5.12
N VAL A 257 11.53 -0.50 3.79
CA VAL A 257 10.43 -0.39 2.81
C VAL A 257 9.40 -1.52 3.00
N ALA A 258 9.85 -2.74 3.25
CA ALA A 258 8.97 -3.87 3.48
C ALA A 258 8.15 -3.69 4.78
N PHE A 259 8.79 -3.28 5.87
CA PHE A 259 8.10 -2.94 7.12
C PHE A 259 7.11 -1.78 6.95
N PHE A 260 7.47 -0.75 6.18
CA PHE A 260 6.55 0.35 5.87
C PHE A 260 5.30 -0.12 5.12
N LYS A 261 5.46 -0.95 4.08
CA LYS A 261 4.35 -1.50 3.29
C LYS A 261 3.42 -2.40 4.11
N THR A 262 3.94 -3.06 5.12
CA THR A 262 3.18 -3.97 6.00
C THR A 262 2.73 -3.31 7.31
N GLY A 263 2.77 -1.97 7.41
CA GLY A 263 2.30 -1.23 8.58
C GLY A 263 3.15 -1.38 9.84
N MET A 264 4.31 -2.04 9.77
CA MET A 264 5.25 -2.21 10.88
C MET A 264 6.14 -0.96 11.02
N PHE A 265 5.55 0.15 11.45
CA PHE A 265 6.16 1.47 11.37
C PHE A 265 7.37 1.67 12.29
N GLU A 266 7.38 1.08 13.47
CA GLU A 266 8.51 1.20 14.42
C GLU A 266 9.73 0.43 13.90
N GLU A 267 9.51 -0.74 13.31
CA GLU A 267 10.53 -1.53 12.63
C GLU A 267 11.09 -0.78 11.42
N ALA A 268 10.20 -0.20 10.59
CA ALA A 268 10.59 0.60 9.44
C ALA A 268 11.49 1.78 9.86
N LEU A 269 11.13 2.51 10.92
CA LEU A 269 11.93 3.63 11.45
C LEU A 269 13.32 3.17 11.93
N ARG A 270 13.41 2.01 12.60
CA ARG A 270 14.72 1.46 13.03
C ARG A 270 15.63 1.17 11.85
N GLU A 271 15.08 0.51 10.82
CA GLU A 271 15.84 0.15 9.63
C GLU A 271 16.28 1.39 8.84
N PHE A 272 15.39 2.36 8.62
CA PHE A 272 15.76 3.60 7.93
C PHE A 272 16.78 4.46 8.71
N ARG A 273 16.71 4.49 10.04
CA ARG A 273 17.75 5.15 10.86
C ARG A 273 19.09 4.45 10.70
N ARG A 274 19.09 3.11 10.62
CA ARG A 274 20.30 2.34 10.38
C ARG A 274 20.92 2.62 9.00
N VAL A 275 20.07 2.83 7.97
CA VAL A 275 20.54 3.30 6.65
C VAL A 275 21.25 4.65 6.78
N ILE A 276 20.68 5.60 7.54
CA ILE A 276 21.27 6.93 7.71
C ILE A 276 22.59 6.87 8.49
N GLU A 277 22.72 5.99 9.48
CA GLU A 277 23.97 5.76 10.20
C GLU A 277 25.09 5.20 9.27
N LEU A 278 24.72 4.31 8.34
CA LEU A 278 25.66 3.73 7.37
C LEU A 278 25.95 4.67 6.19
N HIS A 279 25.00 5.48 5.81
CA HIS A 279 25.08 6.41 4.69
C HIS A 279 24.26 7.68 4.98
N GLU A 280 24.92 8.66 5.61
CA GLU A 280 24.28 9.91 6.03
C GLU A 280 23.59 10.67 4.89
N GLY A 281 24.07 10.54 3.65
CA GLY A 281 23.50 11.17 2.45
C GLY A 281 22.21 10.53 1.91
N ASP A 282 21.71 9.42 2.50
CA ASP A 282 20.57 8.69 1.93
C ASP A 282 19.26 9.47 1.99
N ALA A 283 18.87 10.05 0.86
CA ALA A 283 17.62 10.79 0.72
C ALA A 283 16.38 9.88 0.76
N SER A 284 16.52 8.61 0.30
CA SER A 284 15.41 7.66 0.27
C SER A 284 14.99 7.25 1.67
N ALA A 285 15.94 6.96 2.56
CA ALA A 285 15.63 6.62 3.95
C ALA A 285 14.91 7.77 4.67
N ARG A 286 15.39 9.03 4.49
CA ARG A 286 14.73 10.21 5.07
C ARG A 286 13.31 10.42 4.53
N TYR A 287 13.13 10.23 3.23
CA TYR A 287 11.83 10.30 2.61
C TYR A 287 10.85 9.30 3.24
N TYR A 288 11.26 8.03 3.39
CA TYR A 288 10.42 7.02 4.01
C TYR A 288 10.16 7.27 5.50
N ILE A 289 11.12 7.82 6.25
CA ILE A 289 10.88 8.27 7.64
C ILE A 289 9.75 9.31 7.66
N GLY A 290 9.76 10.28 6.76
CA GLY A 290 8.68 11.25 6.61
C GLY A 290 7.33 10.60 6.30
N LEU A 291 7.30 9.60 5.40
CA LEU A 291 6.09 8.85 5.08
C LEU A 291 5.58 8.02 6.28
N VAL A 292 6.47 7.40 7.06
CA VAL A 292 6.09 6.66 8.26
C VAL A 292 5.40 7.59 9.25
N PHE A 293 5.97 8.75 9.54
CA PHE A 293 5.35 9.72 10.43
C PHE A 293 4.00 10.24 9.89
N ALA A 294 3.90 10.48 8.59
CA ALA A 294 2.64 10.86 7.95
C ALA A 294 1.55 9.78 8.10
N ARG A 295 1.91 8.49 7.95
CA ARG A 295 0.98 7.35 8.16
C ARG A 295 0.55 7.21 9.63
N GLN A 296 1.36 7.68 10.58
CA GLN A 296 1.05 7.74 12.01
C GLN A 296 0.31 9.03 12.41
N ALA A 297 -0.02 9.91 11.46
CA ALA A 297 -0.57 11.24 11.69
C ALA A 297 0.31 12.15 12.59
N LYS A 298 1.61 11.87 12.66
CA LYS A 298 2.62 12.70 13.33
C LYS A 298 3.10 13.79 12.36
N TRP A 299 2.26 14.80 12.17
CA TRP A 299 2.41 15.76 11.07
C TRP A 299 3.65 16.65 11.21
N GLU A 300 4.04 17.03 12.45
CA GLU A 300 5.23 17.86 12.67
C GLU A 300 6.52 17.12 12.33
N GLU A 301 6.65 15.88 12.81
CA GLU A 301 7.81 15.02 12.55
C GLU A 301 7.88 14.64 11.06
N ALA A 302 6.73 14.37 10.44
CA ALA A 302 6.65 14.11 9.00
C ALA A 302 7.14 15.32 8.18
N GLY A 303 6.65 16.52 8.53
CA GLY A 303 7.05 17.76 7.88
C GLY A 303 8.54 18.08 8.06
N ALA A 304 9.10 17.84 9.23
CA ALA A 304 10.53 18.02 9.50
C ALA A 304 11.38 17.08 8.64
N ALA A 305 11.06 15.78 8.62
CA ALA A 305 11.79 14.78 7.84
C ALA A 305 11.71 15.03 6.34
N LEU A 306 10.54 15.39 5.81
CA LEU A 306 10.35 15.70 4.39
C LEU A 306 11.04 17.01 3.99
N ARG A 307 11.06 18.06 4.84
CA ARG A 307 11.84 19.29 4.60
C ARG A 307 13.33 19.01 4.58
N GLU A 308 13.84 18.20 5.50
CA GLU A 308 15.24 17.78 5.48
C GLU A 308 15.58 17.01 4.20
N CYS A 309 14.70 16.11 3.74
CA CYS A 309 14.88 15.43 2.47
C CYS A 309 14.86 16.43 1.29
N ALA A 310 13.95 17.40 1.29
CA ALA A 310 13.79 18.40 0.25
C ALA A 310 14.99 19.35 0.13
N SER A 311 15.65 19.70 1.25
CA SER A 311 16.81 20.62 1.29
C SER A 311 18.08 20.03 0.65
N ARG A 312 18.16 18.71 0.45
CA ARG A 312 19.32 18.01 -0.10
C ARG A 312 19.36 17.97 -1.63
N GLY A 313 19.09 19.09 -2.28
CA GLY A 313 19.37 19.41 -3.72
C GLY A 313 18.80 18.50 -4.80
N ALA A 314 18.88 17.20 -4.68
CA ALA A 314 18.42 16.19 -5.64
C ALA A 314 17.03 15.60 -5.32
N ALA A 315 16.24 16.26 -4.47
CA ALA A 315 14.93 15.76 -4.07
C ALA A 315 13.97 15.64 -5.28
N LYS A 316 13.38 14.45 -5.42
CA LYS A 316 12.41 14.15 -6.47
C LYS A 316 11.10 14.94 -6.26
N PRO A 317 10.33 15.23 -7.31
CA PRO A 317 9.03 15.94 -7.20
C PRO A 317 8.07 15.34 -6.17
N VAL A 318 8.08 14.01 -6.02
CA VAL A 318 7.22 13.29 -5.06
C VAL A 318 7.47 13.70 -3.60
N VAL A 319 8.68 14.12 -3.24
CA VAL A 319 9.02 14.61 -1.90
C VAL A 319 8.23 15.87 -1.59
N PHE A 320 8.20 16.83 -2.54
CA PHE A 320 7.48 18.09 -2.41
C PHE A 320 5.96 17.88 -2.41
N HIS A 321 5.46 16.93 -3.19
CA HIS A 321 4.04 16.57 -3.18
C HIS A 321 3.60 16.03 -1.82
N ASN A 322 4.37 15.09 -1.23
CA ASN A 322 4.06 14.57 0.10
C ASN A 322 4.28 15.60 1.21
N LEU A 323 5.27 16.48 1.06
CA LEU A 323 5.44 17.62 1.97
C LEU A 323 4.22 18.55 1.93
N ALA A 324 3.69 18.83 0.76
CA ALA A 324 2.49 19.66 0.61
C ALA A 324 1.27 19.02 1.29
N PHE A 325 1.09 17.70 1.15
CA PHE A 325 0.04 16.97 1.87
C PHE A 325 0.19 17.11 3.39
N VAL A 326 1.40 16.96 3.93
CA VAL A 326 1.66 17.11 5.37
C VAL A 326 1.40 18.54 5.83
N LEU A 327 1.81 19.55 5.03
CA LEU A 327 1.56 20.97 5.33
C LEU A 327 0.06 21.31 5.28
N GLU A 328 -0.69 20.68 4.39
CA GLU A 328 -2.16 20.78 4.34
C GLU A 328 -2.79 20.28 5.64
N GLN A 329 -2.35 19.12 6.14
CA GLN A 329 -2.81 18.57 7.43
C GLN A 329 -2.44 19.44 8.63
N GLN A 330 -1.38 20.26 8.51
CA GLN A 330 -0.98 21.28 9.49
C GLN A 330 -1.71 22.62 9.30
N HIS A 331 -2.65 22.73 8.36
CA HIS A 331 -3.32 23.97 7.96
C HIS A 331 -2.37 25.09 7.45
N ARG A 332 -1.16 24.72 6.99
CA ARG A 332 -0.14 25.62 6.43
C ARG A 332 -0.28 25.71 4.91
N TYR A 333 -1.41 26.22 4.47
CA TYR A 333 -1.83 26.14 3.06
C TYR A 333 -0.91 26.89 2.09
N ASP A 334 -0.39 28.07 2.47
CA ASP A 334 0.52 28.84 1.61
C ASP A 334 1.82 28.08 1.36
N GLU A 335 2.36 27.42 2.39
CA GLU A 335 3.55 26.59 2.24
C GLU A 335 3.28 25.32 1.45
N ALA A 336 2.09 24.72 1.61
CA ALA A 336 1.66 23.58 0.80
C ALA A 336 1.58 23.97 -0.69
N ARG A 337 1.01 25.15 -1.01
CA ARG A 337 0.97 25.70 -2.36
C ARG A 337 2.38 25.88 -2.94
N ALA A 338 3.31 26.47 -2.17
CA ALA A 338 4.69 26.67 -2.60
C ALA A 338 5.41 25.33 -2.85
N ALA A 339 5.19 24.32 -2.00
CA ALA A 339 5.75 22.98 -2.18
C ALA A 339 5.22 22.31 -3.46
N LEU A 340 3.92 22.42 -3.76
CA LEU A 340 3.32 21.89 -5.00
C LEU A 340 3.88 22.61 -6.24
N GLN A 341 4.07 23.93 -6.17
CA GLN A 341 4.69 24.69 -7.24
C GLN A 341 6.13 24.21 -7.50
N THR A 342 6.90 23.99 -6.43
CA THR A 342 8.25 23.42 -6.53
C THR A 342 8.22 22.01 -7.15
N ALA A 343 7.24 21.17 -6.80
CA ALA A 343 7.08 19.86 -7.43
C ALA A 343 6.86 19.95 -8.94
N ILE A 344 6.02 20.92 -9.38
CA ILE A 344 5.74 21.18 -10.80
C ILE A 344 7.02 21.61 -11.52
N GLU A 345 7.77 22.57 -10.97
CA GLU A 345 9.02 23.09 -11.53
C GLU A 345 10.10 22.01 -11.65
N ARG A 346 10.12 21.07 -10.71
CA ARG A 346 11.05 19.93 -10.68
C ARG A 346 10.64 18.74 -11.55
N GLY A 347 9.58 18.87 -12.36
CA GLY A 347 9.23 17.88 -13.38
C GLY A 347 7.87 17.19 -13.18
N ALA A 348 7.09 17.53 -12.14
CA ALA A 348 5.74 17.00 -11.96
C ALA A 348 4.67 17.76 -12.77
N ALA A 349 5.03 18.59 -13.73
CA ALA A 349 4.08 19.41 -14.51
C ALA A 349 3.00 18.57 -15.23
N LYS A 350 3.31 17.32 -15.55
CA LYS A 350 2.41 16.36 -16.21
C LYS A 350 1.78 15.34 -15.25
N ASP A 351 1.98 15.47 -13.93
CA ASP A 351 1.35 14.59 -12.94
C ASP A 351 -0.03 15.15 -12.54
N PRO A 352 -1.14 14.47 -12.91
CA PRO A 352 -2.49 14.94 -12.59
C PRO A 352 -2.74 14.99 -11.07
N ARG A 353 -2.05 14.17 -10.28
CA ARG A 353 -2.20 14.14 -8.81
C ARG A 353 -1.70 15.45 -8.20
N VAL A 354 -0.52 15.90 -8.61
CA VAL A 354 0.09 17.15 -8.12
C VAL A 354 -0.79 18.36 -8.47
N ARG A 355 -1.33 18.40 -9.69
CA ARG A 355 -2.27 19.46 -10.08
C ARG A 355 -3.60 19.39 -9.34
N THR A 356 -4.11 18.18 -9.07
CA THR A 356 -5.31 18.00 -8.23
C THR A 356 -5.06 18.54 -6.83
N SER A 357 -3.94 18.16 -6.19
CA SER A 357 -3.57 18.68 -4.87
C SER A 357 -3.42 20.21 -4.86
N LEU A 358 -2.85 20.79 -5.91
CA LEU A 358 -2.77 22.25 -6.04
C LEU A 358 -4.17 22.88 -6.07
N GLY A 359 -5.10 22.29 -6.82
CA GLY A 359 -6.50 22.74 -6.85
C GLY A 359 -7.18 22.65 -5.48
N VAL A 360 -6.93 21.57 -4.73
CA VAL A 360 -7.43 21.41 -3.36
C VAL A 360 -6.90 22.52 -2.44
N VAL A 361 -5.60 22.75 -2.44
CA VAL A 361 -4.98 23.81 -1.61
C VAL A 361 -5.51 25.19 -1.99
N CYS A 362 -5.71 25.46 -3.28
CA CYS A 362 -6.33 26.72 -3.73
C CYS A 362 -7.78 26.87 -3.25
N LEU A 363 -8.56 25.78 -3.20
CA LEU A 363 -9.91 25.80 -2.60
C LEU A 363 -9.86 26.13 -1.10
N LEU A 364 -8.92 25.55 -0.36
CA LEU A 364 -8.76 25.77 1.08
C LEU A 364 -8.32 27.21 1.42
N THR A 365 -7.62 27.87 0.50
CA THR A 365 -7.24 29.30 0.61
C THR A 365 -8.29 30.26 0.04
N GLY A 366 -9.40 29.75 -0.52
CA GLY A 366 -10.45 30.57 -1.12
C GLY A 366 -10.14 31.12 -2.52
N ASP A 367 -9.00 30.74 -3.13
CA ASP A 367 -8.64 31.12 -4.50
C ASP A 367 -9.36 30.22 -5.51
N LEU A 368 -10.67 30.48 -5.68
CA LEU A 368 -11.54 29.66 -6.52
C LEU A 368 -11.15 29.68 -8.01
N ALA A 369 -10.51 30.74 -8.48
CA ALA A 369 -10.06 30.84 -9.87
C ALA A 369 -8.87 29.90 -10.11
N ALA A 370 -7.82 30.01 -9.29
CA ALA A 370 -6.67 29.12 -9.37
C ALA A 370 -7.03 27.64 -9.12
N ALA A 371 -8.00 27.38 -8.24
CA ALA A 371 -8.49 26.04 -7.99
C ALA A 371 -9.13 25.42 -9.26
N ASP A 372 -10.01 26.16 -9.93
CA ASP A 372 -10.67 25.70 -11.16
C ASP A 372 -9.66 25.48 -12.30
N ASP A 373 -8.69 26.39 -12.46
CA ASP A 373 -7.63 26.27 -13.46
C ASP A 373 -6.77 25.03 -13.22
N ALA A 374 -6.37 24.80 -11.95
CA ALA A 374 -5.56 23.64 -11.59
C ALA A 374 -6.31 22.31 -11.80
N LEU A 375 -7.59 22.23 -11.38
CA LEU A 375 -8.41 21.04 -11.53
C LEU A 375 -8.77 20.75 -12.99
N THR A 376 -9.06 21.79 -13.79
CA THR A 376 -9.29 21.65 -15.24
C THR A 376 -8.01 21.19 -15.94
N GLY A 377 -6.85 21.75 -15.56
CA GLY A 377 -5.55 21.31 -16.05
C GLY A 377 -5.23 19.86 -15.66
N ALA A 378 -5.60 19.43 -14.45
CA ALA A 378 -5.47 18.04 -14.03
C ALA A 378 -6.32 17.09 -14.89
N ARG A 379 -7.57 17.48 -15.22
CA ARG A 379 -8.46 16.69 -16.08
C ARG A 379 -7.85 16.30 -17.41
N SER A 380 -7.20 17.26 -18.06
CA SER A 380 -6.55 17.05 -19.35
C SER A 380 -5.37 16.07 -19.27
N LEU A 381 -4.69 16.01 -18.13
CA LEU A 381 -3.55 15.11 -17.91
C LEU A 381 -3.94 13.65 -17.64
N PHE A 382 -5.18 13.38 -17.19
CA PHE A 382 -5.68 12.00 -17.07
C PHE A 382 -5.87 11.34 -18.44
N GLY A 383 -6.01 12.11 -19.52
CA GLY A 383 -6.22 11.61 -20.89
C GLY A 383 -7.47 10.72 -20.99
N ALA A 384 -7.30 9.50 -21.49
CA ALA A 384 -8.38 8.52 -21.63
C ALA A 384 -8.75 7.82 -20.31
N LYS A 385 -7.94 7.93 -19.26
CA LYS A 385 -8.25 7.37 -17.95
C LYS A 385 -9.27 8.24 -17.22
N ALA A 386 -10.17 7.60 -16.48
CA ALA A 386 -11.06 8.34 -15.58
C ALA A 386 -10.22 9.06 -14.50
N PRO A 387 -10.52 10.32 -14.17
CA PRO A 387 -9.98 10.99 -12.99
C PRO A 387 -10.30 10.20 -11.70
N THR A 388 -9.57 10.47 -10.62
CA THR A 388 -9.85 9.87 -9.31
C THR A 388 -11.18 10.38 -8.72
N ALA A 389 -11.80 9.61 -7.82
CA ALA A 389 -13.00 10.06 -7.11
C ALA A 389 -12.78 11.39 -6.37
N ALA A 390 -11.58 11.59 -5.80
CA ALA A 390 -11.19 12.86 -5.17
C ALA A 390 -11.19 14.03 -6.17
N TRP A 391 -10.70 13.82 -7.39
CA TRP A 391 -10.75 14.86 -8.41
C TRP A 391 -12.20 15.27 -8.73
N PHE A 392 -13.11 14.31 -8.92
CA PHE A 392 -14.53 14.61 -9.18
C PHE A 392 -15.16 15.38 -8.03
N HIS A 393 -14.87 15.00 -6.79
CA HIS A 393 -15.32 15.70 -5.59
C HIS A 393 -14.89 17.16 -5.59
N PHE A 394 -13.57 17.43 -5.70
CA PHE A 394 -13.04 18.78 -5.59
C PHE A 394 -13.33 19.65 -6.81
N ALA A 395 -13.36 19.06 -8.02
CA ALA A 395 -13.74 19.80 -9.23
C ALA A 395 -15.21 20.24 -9.21
N ALA A 396 -16.10 19.38 -8.73
CA ALA A 396 -17.49 19.76 -8.55
C ALA A 396 -17.68 20.81 -7.45
N LEU A 397 -16.93 20.69 -6.34
CA LEU A 397 -16.95 21.67 -5.25
C LEU A 397 -16.46 23.05 -5.77
N ALA A 398 -15.38 23.09 -6.53
CA ALA A 398 -14.87 24.34 -7.14
C ALA A 398 -15.92 24.99 -8.04
N ALA A 399 -16.56 24.21 -8.92
CA ALA A 399 -17.62 24.69 -9.79
C ALA A 399 -18.84 25.21 -8.99
N ALA A 400 -19.27 24.49 -7.97
CA ALA A 400 -20.40 24.87 -7.12
C ALA A 400 -20.14 26.17 -6.34
N LEU A 401 -18.92 26.33 -5.78
CA LEU A 401 -18.50 27.54 -5.05
C LEU A 401 -18.38 28.76 -5.97
N ARG A 402 -18.07 28.57 -7.24
CA ARG A 402 -18.09 29.62 -8.27
C ARG A 402 -19.51 29.95 -8.77
N GLY A 403 -20.54 29.25 -8.28
CA GLY A 403 -21.93 29.45 -8.66
C GLY A 403 -22.38 28.63 -9.87
N ASP A 404 -21.49 27.84 -10.50
CA ASP A 404 -21.84 27.00 -11.65
C ASP A 404 -22.33 25.61 -11.20
N SER A 405 -23.54 25.58 -10.63
CA SER A 405 -24.16 24.33 -10.16
C SER A 405 -24.44 23.35 -11.31
N ARG A 406 -24.66 23.81 -12.54
CA ARG A 406 -24.89 22.91 -13.68
C ARG A 406 -23.62 22.16 -14.06
N ARG A 407 -22.50 22.84 -14.11
CA ARG A 407 -21.18 22.21 -14.35
C ARG A 407 -20.83 21.26 -13.20
N ALA A 408 -21.10 21.64 -11.95
CA ALA A 408 -20.89 20.77 -10.80
C ALA A 408 -21.70 19.47 -10.91
N ALA A 409 -22.97 19.55 -11.29
CA ALA A 409 -23.82 18.36 -11.51
C ALA A 409 -23.28 17.47 -12.63
N SER A 410 -22.88 18.04 -13.77
CA SER A 410 -22.28 17.28 -14.88
C SER A 410 -21.02 16.52 -14.43
N ILE A 411 -20.10 17.18 -13.72
CA ILE A 411 -18.89 16.56 -13.18
C ILE A 411 -19.24 15.39 -12.23
N LEU A 412 -20.23 15.56 -11.37
CA LEU A 412 -20.66 14.54 -10.43
C LEU A 412 -21.38 13.36 -11.09
N ILE A 413 -22.15 13.61 -12.14
CA ILE A 413 -22.77 12.55 -12.95
C ILE A 413 -21.71 11.65 -13.57
N ASP A 414 -20.67 12.24 -14.18
CA ASP A 414 -19.51 11.50 -14.70
C ASP A 414 -18.79 10.75 -13.57
N GLY A 415 -18.65 11.40 -12.41
CA GLY A 415 -18.01 10.82 -11.21
C GLY A 415 -18.71 9.60 -10.68
N VAL A 416 -20.06 9.64 -10.51
CA VAL A 416 -20.83 8.49 -10.03
C VAL A 416 -20.93 7.38 -11.09
N ALA A 417 -20.82 7.70 -12.38
CA ALA A 417 -20.71 6.71 -13.43
C ALA A 417 -19.36 5.96 -13.37
N ALA A 418 -18.25 6.68 -13.08
CA ALA A 418 -16.93 6.09 -12.94
C ALA A 418 -16.73 5.35 -11.60
N TYR A 419 -17.36 5.83 -10.53
CA TYR A 419 -17.25 5.32 -9.16
C TYR A 419 -18.63 5.14 -8.51
N PRO A 420 -19.40 4.12 -8.94
CA PRO A 420 -20.78 3.93 -8.48
C PRO A 420 -20.93 3.75 -6.96
N HIS A 421 -19.90 3.17 -6.32
CA HIS A 421 -19.86 2.89 -4.89
C HIS A 421 -19.33 4.05 -4.03
N ALA A 422 -19.02 5.20 -4.62
CA ALA A 422 -18.51 6.35 -3.88
C ALA A 422 -19.66 7.17 -3.27
N ALA A 423 -20.11 6.82 -2.07
CA ALA A 423 -21.20 7.49 -1.36
C ALA A 423 -21.02 9.02 -1.26
N THR A 424 -19.76 9.50 -1.14
CA THR A 424 -19.44 10.93 -1.11
C THR A 424 -19.83 11.66 -2.41
N LEU A 425 -19.65 11.01 -3.58
CA LEU A 425 -20.02 11.63 -4.86
C LEU A 425 -21.55 11.70 -5.00
N HIS A 426 -22.26 10.66 -4.56
CA HIS A 426 -23.72 10.67 -4.50
C HIS A 426 -24.27 11.75 -3.56
N ASN A 427 -23.63 11.93 -2.39
CA ASN A 427 -23.95 13.00 -1.46
C ASN A 427 -23.83 14.39 -2.11
N ASN A 428 -22.72 14.63 -2.79
CA ASN A 428 -22.48 15.91 -3.44
C ASN A 428 -23.45 16.14 -4.61
N LEU A 429 -23.77 15.09 -5.37
CA LEU A 429 -24.75 15.16 -6.45
C LEU A 429 -26.15 15.49 -5.90
N ALA A 430 -26.53 14.91 -4.78
CA ALA A 430 -27.79 15.24 -4.10
C ALA A 430 -27.84 16.73 -3.70
N ALA A 431 -26.79 17.23 -3.06
CA ALA A 431 -26.71 18.63 -2.65
C ALA A 431 -26.73 19.63 -3.85
N VAL A 432 -26.03 19.29 -4.94
CA VAL A 432 -26.02 20.13 -6.14
C VAL A 432 -27.37 20.12 -6.86
N ASN A 433 -28.04 18.96 -6.98
CA ASN A 433 -29.37 18.85 -7.57
C ASN A 433 -30.43 19.59 -6.74
N GLU A 434 -30.35 19.53 -5.40
CA GLU A 434 -31.20 20.33 -4.52
C GLU A 434 -31.05 21.83 -4.81
N ARG A 435 -29.78 22.30 -4.94
CA ARG A 435 -29.48 23.70 -5.28
C ARG A 435 -29.99 24.11 -6.67
N LEU A 436 -30.06 23.17 -7.62
CA LEU A 436 -30.65 23.37 -8.94
C LEU A 436 -32.20 23.34 -8.93
N GLY A 437 -32.80 22.90 -7.83
CA GLY A 437 -34.25 22.73 -7.70
C GLY A 437 -34.77 21.40 -8.26
N ASP A 438 -33.89 20.49 -8.68
CA ASP A 438 -34.24 19.15 -9.13
C ASP A 438 -34.30 18.20 -7.93
N TYR A 439 -35.40 18.27 -7.19
CA TYR A 439 -35.56 17.55 -5.93
C TYR A 439 -35.70 16.04 -6.12
N ASP A 440 -36.26 15.61 -7.26
CA ASP A 440 -36.39 14.18 -7.57
C ASP A 440 -35.01 13.56 -7.84
N ALA A 441 -34.18 14.22 -8.65
CA ALA A 441 -32.80 13.79 -8.89
C ALA A 441 -31.97 13.87 -7.62
N ALA A 442 -32.16 14.89 -6.76
CA ALA A 442 -31.47 15.01 -5.48
C ALA A 442 -31.81 13.83 -4.56
N TYR A 443 -33.08 13.48 -4.45
CA TYR A 443 -33.55 12.37 -3.63
C TYR A 443 -32.99 11.03 -4.15
N ALA A 444 -33.11 10.78 -5.45
CA ALA A 444 -32.57 9.56 -6.07
C ALA A 444 -31.05 9.40 -5.85
N ALA A 445 -30.29 10.50 -5.94
CA ALA A 445 -28.85 10.48 -5.65
C ALA A 445 -28.57 10.16 -4.17
N ALA A 446 -29.31 10.78 -3.24
CA ALA A 446 -29.14 10.54 -1.81
C ALA A 446 -29.47 9.09 -1.43
N GLU A 447 -30.56 8.52 -1.98
CA GLU A 447 -30.90 7.10 -1.74
C GLU A 447 -29.84 6.14 -2.25
N ARG A 448 -29.30 6.37 -3.46
CA ARG A 448 -28.19 5.57 -3.98
C ARG A 448 -26.96 5.65 -3.07
N GLY A 449 -26.62 6.85 -2.59
CA GLY A 449 -25.53 7.03 -1.64
C GLY A 449 -25.71 6.25 -0.35
N LEU A 450 -26.94 6.23 0.21
CA LEU A 450 -27.26 5.45 1.41
C LEU A 450 -27.28 3.94 1.18
N HIS A 451 -27.58 3.50 -0.04
CA HIS A 451 -27.46 2.09 -0.41
C HIS A 451 -26.00 1.63 -0.37
N GLU A 452 -25.08 2.50 -0.79
CA GLU A 452 -23.65 2.20 -0.77
C GLU A 452 -23.03 2.32 0.64
N ASP A 453 -23.41 3.35 1.40
CA ASP A 453 -22.98 3.55 2.79
C ASP A 453 -24.08 4.22 3.63
N ALA A 454 -24.78 3.41 4.40
CA ALA A 454 -25.82 3.87 5.31
C ALA A 454 -25.31 4.68 6.52
N GLY A 455 -23.99 4.71 6.75
CA GLY A 455 -23.37 5.46 7.85
C GLY A 455 -23.09 6.93 7.54
N VAL A 456 -23.27 7.39 6.30
CA VAL A 456 -22.96 8.77 5.91
C VAL A 456 -24.01 9.74 6.42
N ALA A 457 -23.69 10.45 7.51
CA ALA A 457 -24.59 11.38 8.17
C ALA A 457 -25.18 12.48 7.24
N HIS A 458 -24.35 13.01 6.33
CA HIS A 458 -24.77 14.06 5.39
C HIS A 458 -25.82 13.59 4.38
N LEU A 459 -25.83 12.32 3.99
CA LEU A 459 -26.88 11.77 3.14
C LEU A 459 -28.23 11.75 3.85
N HIS A 460 -28.25 11.33 5.12
CA HIS A 460 -29.45 11.40 5.94
C HIS A 460 -29.92 12.85 6.14
N LYS A 461 -28.99 13.79 6.34
CA LYS A 461 -29.30 15.23 6.40
C LYS A 461 -29.95 15.71 5.10
N ASN A 462 -29.36 15.40 3.95
CA ASN A 462 -29.90 15.83 2.66
C ASN A 462 -31.31 15.26 2.42
N ILE A 463 -31.57 13.99 2.76
CA ILE A 463 -32.94 13.42 2.70
C ILE A 463 -33.84 14.16 3.66
N GLY A 464 -33.38 14.46 4.87
CA GLY A 464 -34.14 15.26 5.84
C GLY A 464 -34.50 16.64 5.30
N ASP A 465 -33.57 17.33 4.64
CA ASP A 465 -33.80 18.65 4.02
C ASP A 465 -34.84 18.58 2.92
N LEU A 466 -34.77 17.59 2.03
CA LEU A 466 -35.75 17.35 0.97
C LEU A 466 -37.14 17.04 1.53
N ARG A 467 -37.23 16.20 2.56
CA ARG A 467 -38.50 15.85 3.23
C ARG A 467 -39.07 17.03 4.00
N TYR A 468 -38.26 17.81 4.69
CA TYR A 468 -38.67 19.03 5.41
C TYR A 468 -39.25 20.06 4.44
N ARG A 469 -38.60 20.28 3.30
CA ARG A 469 -39.07 21.18 2.23
C ARG A 469 -40.41 20.72 1.63
N ALA A 470 -40.62 19.41 1.48
CA ALA A 470 -41.86 18.81 1.03
C ALA A 470 -42.97 18.77 2.12
N ALA A 471 -42.74 19.41 3.28
CA ALA A 471 -43.61 19.38 4.46
C ALA A 471 -43.88 17.97 5.03
N ARG A 472 -43.08 16.95 4.66
CA ARG A 472 -43.14 15.58 5.19
C ARG A 472 -42.35 15.50 6.50
N TYR A 473 -42.89 16.16 7.53
CA TYR A 473 -42.14 16.44 8.78
C TYR A 473 -41.77 15.18 9.57
N ASP A 474 -42.62 14.16 9.58
CA ASP A 474 -42.34 12.91 10.32
C ASP A 474 -41.16 12.14 9.68
N GLU A 475 -41.12 12.09 8.36
CA GLU A 475 -40.04 11.46 7.65
C GLU A 475 -38.72 12.30 7.73
N ALA A 476 -38.85 13.62 7.73
CA ALA A 476 -37.73 14.52 7.96
C ALA A 476 -37.14 14.33 9.37
N LEU A 477 -37.99 14.18 10.39
CA LEU A 477 -37.62 13.90 11.77
C LEU A 477 -36.77 12.61 11.86
N GLU A 478 -37.24 11.55 11.21
CA GLU A 478 -36.52 10.28 11.18
C GLU A 478 -35.14 10.41 10.52
N ALA A 479 -35.07 11.05 9.36
CA ALA A 479 -33.85 11.26 8.62
C ALA A 479 -32.85 12.11 9.40
N TYR A 480 -33.25 13.24 9.97
CA TYR A 480 -32.38 14.08 10.81
C TYR A 480 -31.95 13.36 12.09
N SER A 481 -32.83 12.54 12.70
CA SER A 481 -32.47 11.75 13.88
C SER A 481 -31.39 10.71 13.55
N ARG A 482 -31.41 10.12 12.36
CA ARG A 482 -30.33 9.25 11.88
C ARG A 482 -29.05 10.05 11.61
N ALA A 483 -29.17 11.22 10.99
CA ALA A 483 -28.03 12.09 10.71
C ALA A 483 -27.29 12.51 11.98
N THR A 484 -28.03 13.01 13.02
CA THR A 484 -27.45 13.45 14.30
C THR A 484 -26.91 12.31 15.15
N ARG A 485 -27.45 11.09 14.99
CA ARG A 485 -26.91 9.89 15.64
C ARG A 485 -25.60 9.45 15.01
N ALA A 486 -25.49 9.52 13.67
CA ALA A 486 -24.29 9.17 12.93
C ALA A 486 -23.16 10.23 13.11
N ASN A 487 -23.55 11.52 13.17
CA ASN A 487 -22.63 12.61 13.45
C ASN A 487 -23.31 13.68 14.34
N PRO A 488 -23.00 13.74 15.64
CA PRO A 488 -23.54 14.76 16.55
C PRO A 488 -23.11 16.21 16.22
N GLU A 489 -22.13 16.40 15.35
CA GLU A 489 -21.60 17.71 14.93
C GLU A 489 -22.00 18.06 13.48
N ILE A 490 -23.07 17.46 12.96
CA ILE A 490 -23.47 17.60 11.55
C ILE A 490 -23.85 19.02 11.13
N GLY A 491 -24.00 19.92 12.06
CA GLY A 491 -24.26 21.33 11.83
C GLY A 491 -25.52 21.86 12.52
N PRO A 492 -25.54 23.18 12.85
CA PRO A 492 -26.60 23.80 13.64
C PRO A 492 -27.96 23.84 12.93
N ASP A 493 -27.97 23.92 11.59
CA ASP A 493 -29.19 23.95 10.78
C ASP A 493 -30.02 22.67 10.90
N THR A 494 -29.36 21.51 11.07
CA THR A 494 -30.03 20.23 11.29
C THR A 494 -30.78 20.23 12.62
N TYR A 495 -30.13 20.68 13.68
CA TYR A 495 -30.75 20.78 15.00
C TYR A 495 -31.82 21.86 15.09
N LEU A 496 -31.67 22.98 14.37
CA LEU A 496 -32.73 24.00 14.24
C LEU A 496 -34.01 23.40 13.63
N LYS A 497 -33.86 22.66 12.51
CA LYS A 497 -35.00 22.01 11.82
C LYS A 497 -35.60 20.91 12.67
N LEU A 498 -34.80 20.10 13.37
CA LEU A 498 -35.26 19.13 14.35
C LEU A 498 -36.12 19.79 15.43
N GLY A 499 -35.62 20.87 16.06
CA GLY A 499 -36.34 21.62 17.07
C GLY A 499 -37.65 22.17 16.55
N ASN A 500 -37.67 22.71 15.32
CA ASN A 500 -38.90 23.20 14.67
C ASN A 500 -39.95 22.09 14.46
N ILE A 501 -39.53 20.87 14.05
CA ILE A 501 -40.43 19.73 13.90
C ILE A 501 -40.95 19.28 15.25
N ARG A 502 -40.09 19.17 16.27
CA ARG A 502 -40.45 18.77 17.65
C ARG A 502 -41.48 19.74 18.26
N LEU A 503 -41.29 21.05 18.07
CA LEU A 503 -42.25 22.04 18.54
C LEU A 503 -43.59 21.92 17.86
N ARG A 504 -43.65 21.67 16.52
CA ARG A 504 -44.88 21.39 15.80
C ARG A 504 -45.66 20.18 16.33
N ARG A 505 -44.93 19.19 16.86
CA ARG A 505 -45.49 17.98 17.48
C ARG A 505 -45.82 18.20 18.97
N MET A 506 -45.73 19.44 19.45
CA MET A 506 -45.93 19.80 20.87
C MET A 506 -44.90 19.15 21.83
N GLU A 507 -43.80 18.62 21.31
CA GLU A 507 -42.68 18.01 22.05
C GLU A 507 -41.70 19.11 22.46
N ARG A 508 -42.15 19.97 23.38
CA ARG A 508 -41.46 21.23 23.73
C ARG A 508 -40.07 21.01 24.30
N GLU A 509 -39.90 20.09 25.24
CA GLU A 509 -38.61 19.86 25.90
C GLU A 509 -37.54 19.34 24.89
N GLU A 510 -37.97 18.47 23.97
CA GLU A 510 -37.13 18.01 22.90
C GLU A 510 -36.73 19.15 21.93
N ALA A 511 -37.68 20.02 21.62
CA ALA A 511 -37.42 21.19 20.78
C ALA A 511 -36.36 22.11 21.41
N LEU A 512 -36.49 22.41 22.72
CA LEU A 512 -35.52 23.23 23.47
C LEU A 512 -34.12 22.58 23.46
N ARG A 513 -34.03 21.26 23.73
CA ARG A 513 -32.76 20.52 23.68
C ARG A 513 -32.10 20.57 22.30
N CYS A 514 -32.89 20.44 21.22
CA CYS A 514 -32.35 20.53 19.87
C CYS A 514 -31.80 21.94 19.58
N TRP A 515 -32.52 22.99 19.97
CA TRP A 515 -32.06 24.37 19.75
C TRP A 515 -30.89 24.74 20.65
N GLU A 516 -30.82 24.26 21.89
CA GLU A 516 -29.65 24.39 22.74
C GLU A 516 -28.40 23.77 22.08
N ARG A 517 -28.56 22.55 21.54
CA ARG A 517 -27.48 21.92 20.79
C ARG A 517 -27.08 22.70 19.53
N ALA A 518 -28.04 23.30 18.83
CA ALA A 518 -27.75 24.17 17.69
C ALA A 518 -26.92 25.41 18.10
N LEU A 519 -27.19 26.01 19.28
CA LEU A 519 -26.40 27.15 19.81
C LEU A 519 -25.03 26.73 20.34
N GLU A 520 -24.86 25.49 20.83
CA GLU A 520 -23.53 24.98 21.18
C GLU A 520 -22.63 24.89 19.94
N LEU A 521 -23.21 24.52 18.78
CA LEU A 521 -22.50 24.43 17.50
C LEU A 521 -22.30 25.80 16.82
N ASP A 522 -23.23 26.74 17.01
CA ASP A 522 -23.19 28.09 16.44
C ASP A 522 -23.79 29.07 17.46
N PRO A 523 -22.96 29.61 18.38
CA PRO A 523 -23.40 30.51 19.45
C PRO A 523 -24.03 31.82 18.97
N ASP A 524 -23.72 32.24 17.75
CA ASP A 524 -24.18 33.51 17.19
C ASP A 524 -25.47 33.39 16.35
N ASN A 525 -26.09 32.21 16.32
CA ASN A 525 -27.30 31.95 15.54
C ASN A 525 -28.52 32.69 16.10
N ALA A 526 -28.82 33.86 15.55
CA ALA A 526 -29.91 34.71 15.99
C ALA A 526 -31.30 34.04 15.87
N ILE A 527 -31.51 33.21 14.85
CA ILE A 527 -32.81 32.52 14.63
C ILE A 527 -33.05 31.52 15.76
N VAL A 528 -32.03 30.69 16.07
CA VAL A 528 -32.13 29.70 17.14
C VAL A 528 -32.33 30.37 18.49
N ARG A 529 -31.59 31.45 18.77
CA ARG A 529 -31.72 32.24 20.00
C ARG A 529 -33.15 32.80 20.17
N SER A 530 -33.68 33.42 19.10
CA SER A 530 -35.05 33.96 19.11
C SER A 530 -36.12 32.86 19.33
N ASN A 531 -35.96 31.68 18.69
CA ASN A 531 -36.87 30.56 18.91
C ASN A 531 -36.84 30.07 20.36
N LEU A 532 -35.68 29.95 20.95
CA LEU A 532 -35.45 29.53 22.33
C LEU A 532 -36.12 30.51 23.33
N GLU A 533 -35.87 31.82 23.17
CA GLU A 533 -36.44 32.88 24.01
C GLU A 533 -37.97 32.92 23.91
N SER A 534 -38.51 32.86 22.68
CA SER A 534 -39.97 32.89 22.46
C SER A 534 -40.69 31.73 23.11
N VAL A 535 -40.11 30.53 23.08
CA VAL A 535 -40.74 29.35 23.69
C VAL A 535 -40.54 29.34 25.20
N ARG A 536 -39.42 29.90 25.74
CA ARG A 536 -39.21 30.04 27.19
C ARG A 536 -40.14 31.09 27.83
N GLN A 537 -40.43 32.21 27.12
CA GLN A 537 -41.30 33.28 27.59
C GLN A 537 -42.78 32.98 27.50
N ALA A 538 -43.19 32.11 26.60
CA ALA A 538 -44.60 31.76 26.37
C ALA A 538 -45.23 30.92 27.51
N TYR A 539 -44.43 30.61 28.56
CA TYR A 539 -44.81 29.81 29.72
C TYR A 539 -43.97 30.15 30.94
#